data_df6904decf364fb0dc825fe9fbbdfb28
#
_entry.id   df6904decf364fb0dc825fe9fbbdfb28
#
_cell.length_a   1.000
_cell.length_b   1.000
_cell.length_c   1.000
_cell.angle_alpha   90.00
_cell.angle_beta   90.00
_cell.angle_gamma   90.00
#
_symmetry.space_group_name_H-M   'P 1'
#
loop_
_entity.id
_entity.type
_entity.pdbx_description
1 polymer ?
#
loop_
_entity_poly.entity_id
_entity_poly.type
_entity_poly.pdbx_seq_one_letter_code
_entity_poly.pdbx_strand_id
1 'polypeptide(L)'
;MTDRRVWMVTGSSRGLGRAIAEGLLERGEVVVATARNTDGVGELKSRFGDQIQVAALDVTRPEDAKRVVEETVQTFGRLDVVVNNAGYGVMGAFEEQTPEQFAGQIDVNFWGTVNVCRAALPVLRKQRSGHIMNVTSIGGRRARQGLSGYQTAKFAVEGFSEVLFHELKAIGVKMTIVEPGGFRTDWAGASMTFTESMKEYEPAIGPFRDFMKNYTGSEPGDPVKVAGVLFAISRMTEPPMRLVLGKFAKQHVKEGYEMSLAELERWSDLTLSTEFEDAEAHALPK
;
A
#
# COMPACT_ATOMS: atom_id res chain seq x y z
N MET A 1 9.52 -27.85 -14.51
CA MET A 1 10.00 -26.47 -14.32
C MET A 1 9.27 -25.92 -13.12
N THR A 2 9.96 -25.44 -12.10
CA THR A 2 9.33 -24.79 -10.93
C THR A 2 8.56 -23.57 -11.41
N ASP A 3 7.29 -23.45 -11.03
CA ASP A 3 6.39 -22.31 -11.38
C ASP A 3 6.80 -21.05 -10.60
N ARG A 4 8.06 -20.63 -10.80
CA ARG A 4 8.62 -19.41 -10.20
C ARG A 4 8.00 -18.19 -10.84
N ARG A 5 7.55 -17.24 -10.02
CA ARG A 5 7.04 -15.96 -10.46
C ARG A 5 8.08 -14.87 -10.31
N VAL A 6 8.01 -13.89 -11.18
CA VAL A 6 8.83 -12.67 -11.11
C VAL A 6 8.03 -11.59 -10.38
N TRP A 7 8.54 -11.17 -9.23
CA TRP A 7 7.94 -10.16 -8.36
C TRP A 7 8.72 -8.87 -8.44
N MET A 8 8.05 -7.75 -8.53
CA MET A 8 8.64 -6.43 -8.29
C MET A 8 8.10 -5.87 -6.97
N VAL A 9 8.99 -5.54 -6.04
CA VAL A 9 8.63 -4.99 -4.72
C VAL A 9 9.23 -3.60 -4.58
N THR A 10 8.39 -2.59 -4.36
CA THR A 10 8.87 -1.22 -4.18
C THR A 10 9.14 -0.91 -2.70
N GLY A 11 10.20 -0.11 -2.45
CA GLY A 11 10.59 0.23 -1.08
C GLY A 11 11.20 -0.92 -0.30
N SER A 12 12.07 -1.71 -0.94
CA SER A 12 12.65 -2.95 -0.39
C SER A 12 13.91 -2.75 0.46
N SER A 13 14.37 -1.52 0.69
CA SER A 13 15.61 -1.28 1.44
C SER A 13 15.48 -1.55 2.95
N ARG A 14 14.27 -1.47 3.51
CA ARG A 14 13.97 -1.65 4.93
C ARG A 14 12.52 -2.03 5.18
N GLY A 15 12.19 -2.29 6.44
CA GLY A 15 10.83 -2.48 6.93
C GLY A 15 10.07 -3.59 6.23
N LEU A 16 8.79 -3.33 5.98
CA LEU A 16 7.88 -4.33 5.41
C LEU A 16 8.30 -4.78 4.00
N GLY A 17 8.72 -3.84 3.14
CA GLY A 17 9.16 -4.16 1.78
C GLY A 17 10.40 -5.05 1.75
N ARG A 18 11.36 -4.85 2.69
CA ARG A 18 12.52 -5.72 2.85
C ARG A 18 12.09 -7.13 3.29
N ALA A 19 11.23 -7.23 4.29
CA ALA A 19 10.74 -8.52 4.78
C ALA A 19 9.95 -9.28 3.71
N ILE A 20 9.15 -8.58 2.89
CA ILE A 20 8.44 -9.18 1.76
C ILE A 20 9.44 -9.71 0.73
N ALA A 21 10.41 -8.89 0.31
CA ALA A 21 11.39 -9.29 -0.70
C ALA A 21 12.20 -10.51 -0.25
N GLU A 22 12.73 -10.49 0.96
CA GLU A 22 13.51 -11.60 1.54
C GLU A 22 12.67 -12.86 1.69
N GLY A 23 11.48 -12.77 2.26
CA GLY A 23 10.62 -13.95 2.44
C GLY A 23 10.10 -14.55 1.13
N LEU A 24 10.00 -13.79 0.03
CA LEU A 24 9.72 -14.32 -1.30
C LEU A 24 10.93 -15.05 -1.89
N LEU A 25 12.13 -14.50 -1.72
CA LEU A 25 13.39 -15.14 -2.14
C LEU A 25 13.61 -16.47 -1.43
N GLU A 26 13.35 -16.54 -0.12
CA GLU A 26 13.41 -17.79 0.67
C GLU A 26 12.42 -18.85 0.18
N ARG A 27 11.31 -18.44 -0.45
CA ARG A 27 10.34 -19.35 -1.09
C ARG A 27 10.71 -19.75 -2.52
N GLY A 28 11.88 -19.31 -3.00
CA GLY A 28 12.39 -19.63 -4.32
C GLY A 28 11.82 -18.77 -5.43
N GLU A 29 11.10 -17.70 -5.14
CA GLU A 29 10.60 -16.74 -6.15
C GLU A 29 11.74 -15.87 -6.69
N VAL A 30 11.52 -15.24 -7.83
CA VAL A 30 12.42 -14.21 -8.38
C VAL A 30 11.92 -12.85 -7.96
N VAL A 31 12.82 -12.00 -7.44
CA VAL A 31 12.43 -10.69 -6.91
C VAL A 31 13.25 -9.57 -7.54
N VAL A 32 12.57 -8.57 -8.07
CA VAL A 32 13.14 -7.25 -8.37
C VAL A 32 12.89 -6.37 -7.16
N ALA A 33 13.91 -6.24 -6.33
CA ALA A 33 13.87 -5.44 -5.12
C ALA A 33 14.30 -4.00 -5.43
N THR A 34 13.40 -3.03 -5.21
CA THR A 34 13.65 -1.66 -5.62
C THR A 34 13.67 -0.69 -4.43
N ALA A 35 14.54 0.30 -4.51
CA ALA A 35 14.65 1.38 -3.54
C ALA A 35 15.30 2.61 -4.21
N ARG A 36 15.14 3.81 -3.62
CA ARG A 36 15.86 5.01 -4.07
C ARG A 36 17.37 4.86 -3.88
N ASN A 37 17.78 4.40 -2.70
CA ASN A 37 19.14 3.96 -2.40
C ASN A 37 19.14 2.43 -2.22
N THR A 38 19.99 1.75 -2.98
CA THR A 38 20.04 0.29 -3.04
C THR A 38 21.02 -0.34 -2.04
N ASP A 39 21.78 0.43 -1.28
CA ASP A 39 22.79 -0.09 -0.32
C ASP A 39 22.16 -1.08 0.68
N GLY A 40 20.95 -0.78 1.18
CA GLY A 40 20.23 -1.66 2.08
C GLY A 40 19.70 -2.97 1.46
N VAL A 41 19.88 -3.18 0.15
CA VAL A 41 19.40 -4.37 -0.57
C VAL A 41 20.56 -5.26 -1.07
N GLY A 42 21.78 -4.73 -1.09
CA GLY A 42 22.98 -5.41 -1.62
C GLY A 42 23.27 -6.75 -0.95
N GLU A 43 23.04 -6.86 0.36
CA GLU A 43 23.20 -8.12 1.11
C GLU A 43 22.29 -9.25 0.56
N LEU A 44 21.06 -8.94 0.16
CA LEU A 44 20.16 -9.94 -0.44
C LEU A 44 20.75 -10.47 -1.77
N LYS A 45 21.40 -9.61 -2.55
CA LYS A 45 22.06 -10.04 -3.80
C LYS A 45 23.18 -11.05 -3.51
N SER A 46 23.94 -10.84 -2.46
CA SER A 46 25.02 -11.76 -2.07
C SER A 46 24.48 -13.12 -1.60
N ARG A 47 23.30 -13.15 -0.94
CA ARG A 47 22.66 -14.38 -0.42
C ARG A 47 21.91 -15.17 -1.49
N PHE A 48 21.21 -14.49 -2.41
CA PHE A 48 20.26 -15.12 -3.33
C PHE A 48 20.68 -15.12 -4.81
N GLY A 49 21.83 -14.52 -5.13
CA GLY A 49 22.44 -14.61 -6.47
C GLY A 49 21.48 -14.16 -7.57
N ASP A 50 21.22 -15.04 -8.53
CA ASP A 50 20.41 -14.73 -9.72
C ASP A 50 18.89 -14.71 -9.46
N GLN A 51 18.43 -15.06 -8.25
CA GLN A 51 17.02 -14.94 -7.88
C GLN A 51 16.61 -13.48 -7.60
N ILE A 52 17.56 -12.57 -7.45
CA ILE A 52 17.26 -11.17 -7.17
C ILE A 52 17.93 -10.23 -8.19
N GLN A 53 17.14 -9.29 -8.68
CA GLN A 53 17.62 -8.06 -9.31
C GLN A 53 17.42 -6.91 -8.32
N VAL A 54 18.46 -6.10 -8.13
CA VAL A 54 18.38 -4.86 -7.34
C VAL A 54 18.34 -3.69 -8.32
N ALA A 55 17.34 -2.83 -8.19
CA ALA A 55 17.18 -1.68 -9.09
C ALA A 55 16.89 -0.38 -8.33
N ALA A 56 17.53 0.70 -8.72
CA ALA A 56 17.23 2.03 -8.23
C ALA A 56 15.90 2.50 -8.82
N LEU A 57 14.96 2.89 -7.94
CA LEU A 57 13.64 3.37 -8.32
C LEU A 57 13.19 4.47 -7.36
N ASP A 58 13.02 5.66 -7.88
CA ASP A 58 12.19 6.69 -7.27
C ASP A 58 10.78 6.58 -7.84
N VAL A 59 9.82 6.14 -7.03
CA VAL A 59 8.44 5.92 -7.47
C VAL A 59 7.73 7.21 -7.90
N THR A 60 8.22 8.38 -7.48
CA THR A 60 7.68 9.68 -7.91
C THR A 60 8.04 10.03 -9.34
N ARG A 61 8.98 9.30 -9.95
CA ARG A 61 9.48 9.51 -11.32
C ARG A 61 8.92 8.43 -12.25
N PRO A 62 7.95 8.76 -13.13
CA PRO A 62 7.34 7.79 -14.04
C PRO A 62 8.36 7.07 -14.94
N GLU A 63 9.40 7.79 -15.36
CA GLU A 63 10.48 7.25 -16.20
C GLU A 63 11.28 6.16 -15.48
N ASP A 64 11.51 6.28 -14.18
CA ASP A 64 12.19 5.24 -13.39
C ASP A 64 11.33 3.98 -13.29
N ALA A 65 10.02 4.13 -13.03
CA ALA A 65 9.10 3.00 -12.99
C ALA A 65 9.06 2.27 -14.34
N LYS A 66 9.00 3.01 -15.45
CA LYS A 66 9.02 2.44 -16.81
C LYS A 66 10.31 1.69 -17.06
N ARG A 67 11.48 2.30 -16.80
CA ARG A 67 12.79 1.70 -16.99
C ARG A 67 12.92 0.39 -16.20
N VAL A 68 12.56 0.37 -14.91
CA VAL A 68 12.70 -0.83 -14.08
C VAL A 68 11.79 -1.96 -14.55
N VAL A 69 10.57 -1.67 -14.99
CA VAL A 69 9.68 -2.68 -15.58
C VAL A 69 10.25 -3.24 -16.87
N GLU A 70 10.78 -2.40 -17.75
CA GLU A 70 11.43 -2.82 -19.01
C GLU A 70 12.66 -3.69 -18.74
N GLU A 71 13.55 -3.28 -17.84
CA GLU A 71 14.72 -4.06 -17.40
C GLU A 71 14.31 -5.42 -16.79
N THR A 72 13.21 -5.45 -16.01
CA THR A 72 12.66 -6.69 -15.45
C THR A 72 12.27 -7.67 -16.56
N VAL A 73 11.53 -7.19 -17.55
CA VAL A 73 11.09 -8.03 -18.68
C VAL A 73 12.28 -8.46 -19.56
N GLN A 74 13.25 -7.59 -19.76
CA GLN A 74 14.47 -7.95 -20.50
C GLN A 74 15.27 -9.07 -19.80
N THR A 75 15.36 -9.00 -18.46
CA THR A 75 16.17 -9.94 -17.68
C THR A 75 15.45 -11.28 -17.48
N PHE A 76 14.16 -11.27 -17.18
CA PHE A 76 13.41 -12.46 -16.77
C PHE A 76 12.34 -12.92 -17.76
N GLY A 77 12.11 -12.17 -18.84
CA GLY A 77 11.12 -12.47 -19.88
C GLY A 77 9.67 -12.19 -19.48
N ARG A 78 9.40 -11.83 -18.22
CA ARG A 78 8.05 -11.64 -17.66
C ARG A 78 8.05 -10.77 -16.40
N LEU A 79 6.87 -10.31 -16.02
CA LEU A 79 6.56 -9.73 -14.72
C LEU A 79 5.23 -10.31 -14.25
N ASP A 80 5.19 -10.95 -13.08
CA ASP A 80 3.98 -11.64 -12.61
C ASP A 80 3.26 -10.91 -11.48
N VAL A 81 4.02 -10.36 -10.53
CA VAL A 81 3.44 -9.70 -9.36
C VAL A 81 4.14 -8.38 -9.11
N VAL A 82 3.35 -7.36 -8.87
CA VAL A 82 3.85 -6.03 -8.45
C VAL A 82 3.33 -5.75 -7.05
N VAL A 83 4.24 -5.47 -6.11
CA VAL A 83 3.91 -5.04 -4.75
C VAL A 83 4.31 -3.57 -4.59
N ASN A 84 3.32 -2.69 -4.63
CA ASN A 84 3.49 -1.27 -4.37
C ASN A 84 3.49 -1.02 -2.88
N ASN A 85 4.68 -1.05 -2.28
CA ASN A 85 4.87 -0.90 -0.84
C ASN A 85 5.58 0.41 -0.45
N ALA A 86 6.30 1.05 -1.36
CA ALA A 86 7.02 2.29 -1.07
C ALA A 86 6.10 3.35 -0.44
N GLY A 87 6.53 3.92 0.69
CA GLY A 87 5.74 4.92 1.40
C GLY A 87 6.41 5.40 2.68
N TYR A 88 5.96 6.55 3.17
CA TYR A 88 6.37 7.15 4.43
C TYR A 88 5.25 8.02 4.99
N GLY A 89 5.40 8.47 6.25
CA GLY A 89 4.43 9.35 6.90
C GLY A 89 5.07 10.54 7.60
N VAL A 90 4.30 11.60 7.76
CA VAL A 90 4.60 12.75 8.62
C VAL A 90 3.51 12.82 9.69
N MET A 91 3.93 12.83 10.96
CA MET A 91 3.06 12.89 12.13
C MET A 91 3.05 14.31 12.70
N GLY A 92 1.87 14.90 12.71
CA GLY A 92 1.59 16.22 13.24
C GLY A 92 0.21 16.70 12.83
N ALA A 93 -0.30 17.78 13.46
CA ALA A 93 -1.52 18.43 13.02
C ALA A 93 -1.38 18.86 11.55
N PHE A 94 -2.51 19.03 10.86
CA PHE A 94 -2.46 19.50 9.47
C PHE A 94 -1.72 20.85 9.35
N GLU A 95 -1.97 21.77 10.27
CA GLU A 95 -1.35 23.09 10.32
C GLU A 95 0.14 23.06 10.70
N GLU A 96 0.59 22.00 11.39
CA GLU A 96 1.99 21.77 11.73
C GLU A 96 2.83 21.22 10.56
N GLN A 97 2.18 20.69 9.53
CA GLN A 97 2.86 20.17 8.35
C GLN A 97 3.07 21.29 7.33
N THR A 98 4.27 21.39 6.76
CA THR A 98 4.48 22.30 5.63
C THR A 98 3.77 21.80 4.38
N PRO A 99 3.43 22.69 3.41
CA PRO A 99 2.87 22.26 2.12
C PRO A 99 3.70 21.18 1.43
N GLU A 100 5.03 21.28 1.48
CA GLU A 100 5.96 20.33 0.87
C GLU A 100 5.92 18.97 1.58
N GLN A 101 5.82 18.96 2.92
CA GLN A 101 5.66 17.72 3.69
C GLN A 101 4.34 17.02 3.34
N PHE A 102 3.26 17.77 3.20
CA PHE A 102 1.98 17.21 2.80
C PHE A 102 2.03 16.67 1.36
N ALA A 103 2.45 17.49 0.39
CA ALA A 103 2.56 17.13 -1.01
C ALA A 103 3.47 15.90 -1.22
N GLY A 104 4.64 15.88 -0.58
CA GLY A 104 5.58 14.76 -0.69
C GLY A 104 5.00 13.43 -0.23
N GLN A 105 4.09 13.42 0.75
CA GLN A 105 3.38 12.19 1.16
C GLN A 105 2.41 11.73 0.06
N ILE A 106 1.70 12.66 -0.59
CA ILE A 106 0.83 12.35 -1.73
C ILE A 106 1.67 11.83 -2.90
N ASP A 107 2.78 12.47 -3.21
CA ASP A 107 3.64 12.10 -4.33
C ASP A 107 4.18 10.68 -4.18
N VAL A 108 4.71 10.34 -3.02
CA VAL A 108 5.28 9.01 -2.81
C VAL A 108 4.22 7.94 -2.61
N ASN A 109 3.24 8.15 -1.71
CA ASN A 109 2.30 7.09 -1.33
C ASN A 109 1.21 6.88 -2.38
N PHE A 110 0.76 7.93 -3.09
CA PHE A 110 -0.30 7.83 -4.09
C PHE A 110 0.26 7.86 -5.52
N TRP A 111 0.88 8.96 -5.94
CA TRP A 111 1.41 9.05 -7.30
C TRP A 111 2.47 8.00 -7.60
N GLY A 112 3.31 7.65 -6.61
CA GLY A 112 4.27 6.56 -6.74
C GLY A 112 3.59 5.22 -7.07
N THR A 113 2.49 4.90 -6.40
CA THR A 113 1.68 3.71 -6.69
C THR A 113 1.07 3.78 -8.10
N VAL A 114 0.51 4.93 -8.49
CA VAL A 114 -0.07 5.15 -9.83
C VAL A 114 0.99 4.98 -10.93
N ASN A 115 2.18 5.57 -10.75
CA ASN A 115 3.27 5.50 -11.73
C ASN A 115 3.72 4.06 -11.98
N VAL A 116 3.91 3.29 -10.91
CA VAL A 116 4.32 1.88 -11.02
C VAL A 116 3.21 1.03 -11.65
N CYS A 117 1.95 1.21 -11.26
CA CYS A 117 0.82 0.54 -11.91
C CYS A 117 0.78 0.86 -13.41
N ARG A 118 0.92 2.13 -13.79
CA ARG A 118 0.91 2.57 -15.20
C ARG A 118 2.05 1.95 -16.01
N ALA A 119 3.23 1.82 -15.42
CA ALA A 119 4.38 1.17 -16.07
C ALA A 119 4.18 -0.34 -16.24
N ALA A 120 3.63 -1.03 -15.24
CA ALA A 120 3.47 -2.48 -15.24
C ALA A 120 2.29 -2.96 -16.12
N LEU A 121 1.19 -2.21 -16.16
CA LEU A 121 -0.06 -2.62 -16.83
C LEU A 121 0.10 -3.02 -18.30
N PRO A 122 0.88 -2.34 -19.16
CA PRO A 122 1.08 -2.78 -20.56
C PRO A 122 1.66 -4.19 -20.67
N VAL A 123 2.60 -4.56 -19.79
CA VAL A 123 3.23 -5.88 -19.73
C VAL A 123 2.21 -6.92 -19.27
N LEU A 124 1.54 -6.68 -18.14
CA LEU A 124 0.56 -7.60 -17.57
C LEU A 124 -0.63 -7.83 -18.51
N ARG A 125 -1.11 -6.78 -19.18
CA ARG A 125 -2.17 -6.85 -20.18
C ARG A 125 -1.75 -7.69 -21.39
N LYS A 126 -0.52 -7.52 -21.89
CA LYS A 126 0.02 -8.34 -22.98
C LYS A 126 0.14 -9.81 -22.58
N GLN A 127 0.53 -10.09 -21.36
CA GLN A 127 0.60 -11.44 -20.79
C GLN A 127 -0.78 -12.03 -20.52
N ARG A 128 -1.86 -11.22 -20.44
CA ARG A 128 -3.19 -11.60 -19.96
C ARG A 128 -3.16 -12.30 -18.61
N SER A 129 -2.20 -11.93 -17.81
CA SER A 129 -1.98 -12.49 -16.46
C SER A 129 -1.12 -11.53 -15.63
N GLY A 130 -1.29 -11.61 -14.32
CA GLY A 130 -0.50 -10.86 -13.36
C GLY A 130 -1.31 -10.51 -12.13
N HIS A 131 -0.65 -9.99 -11.10
CA HIS A 131 -1.28 -9.56 -9.87
C HIS A 131 -0.63 -8.27 -9.37
N ILE A 132 -1.40 -7.21 -9.23
CA ILE A 132 -0.96 -5.98 -8.58
C ILE A 132 -1.45 -5.99 -7.13
N MET A 133 -0.55 -5.77 -6.19
CA MET A 133 -0.83 -5.68 -4.77
C MET A 133 -0.44 -4.30 -4.26
N ASN A 134 -1.42 -3.45 -3.96
CA ASN A 134 -1.19 -2.11 -3.45
C ASN A 134 -1.24 -2.13 -1.92
N VAL A 135 -0.11 -1.83 -1.29
CA VAL A 135 -0.03 -1.76 0.18
C VAL A 135 -0.54 -0.40 0.63
N THR A 136 -1.72 -0.41 1.22
CA THR A 136 -2.35 0.75 1.83
C THR A 136 -2.08 0.78 3.35
N SER A 137 -3.08 0.84 4.15
CA SER A 137 -3.08 0.77 5.61
C SER A 137 -4.51 0.71 6.11
N ILE A 138 -4.74 0.26 7.34
CA ILE A 138 -6.01 0.53 8.03
C ILE A 138 -6.32 2.03 8.11
N GLY A 139 -5.30 2.89 8.03
CA GLY A 139 -5.43 4.34 7.92
C GLY A 139 -5.97 4.84 6.57
N GLY A 140 -6.12 3.97 5.56
CA GLY A 140 -6.87 4.21 4.33
C GLY A 140 -8.36 3.87 4.43
N ARG A 141 -8.81 3.34 5.57
CA ARG A 141 -10.20 2.94 5.83
C ARG A 141 -10.85 3.73 6.97
N ARG A 142 -10.07 4.11 7.94
CA ARG A 142 -10.50 4.90 9.08
C ARG A 142 -9.38 5.86 9.47
N ALA A 143 -9.65 7.15 9.33
CA ALA A 143 -8.69 8.20 9.66
C ALA A 143 -8.51 8.38 11.18
N ARG A 144 -7.31 8.81 11.55
CA ARG A 144 -6.96 9.28 12.89
C ARG A 144 -6.24 10.62 12.80
N GLN A 145 -6.34 11.40 13.85
CA GLN A 145 -5.64 12.69 13.97
C GLN A 145 -4.13 12.55 13.80
N GLY A 146 -3.49 13.59 13.30
CA GLY A 146 -2.04 13.71 13.19
C GLY A 146 -1.40 13.05 11.96
N LEU A 147 -2.16 12.41 11.07
CA LEU A 147 -1.64 11.72 9.88
C LEU A 147 -2.36 12.18 8.60
N SER A 148 -2.73 13.46 8.50
CA SER A 148 -3.57 13.96 7.41
C SER A 148 -3.01 13.66 6.02
N GLY A 149 -1.76 14.00 5.71
CA GLY A 149 -1.16 13.74 4.39
C GLY A 149 -1.03 12.25 4.07
N TYR A 150 -0.55 11.47 5.05
CA TYR A 150 -0.40 10.02 4.87
C TYR A 150 -1.74 9.32 4.62
N GLN A 151 -2.73 9.58 5.46
CA GLN A 151 -4.02 8.92 5.35
C GLN A 151 -4.78 9.38 4.10
N THR A 152 -4.74 10.66 3.75
CA THR A 152 -5.28 11.14 2.47
C THR A 152 -4.71 10.34 1.29
N ALA A 153 -3.39 10.15 1.24
CA ALA A 153 -2.77 9.34 0.20
C ALA A 153 -3.26 7.88 0.23
N LYS A 154 -3.38 7.27 1.42
CA LYS A 154 -3.83 5.87 1.54
C LYS A 154 -5.31 5.70 1.17
N PHE A 155 -6.21 6.64 1.52
CA PHE A 155 -7.58 6.66 1.02
C PHE A 155 -7.64 6.80 -0.51
N ALA A 156 -6.78 7.65 -1.08
CA ALA A 156 -6.70 7.79 -2.54
C ALA A 156 -6.26 6.48 -3.22
N VAL A 157 -5.29 5.74 -2.64
CA VAL A 157 -4.88 4.42 -3.15
C VAL A 157 -6.00 3.40 -3.02
N GLU A 158 -6.81 3.42 -1.94
CA GLU A 158 -7.98 2.54 -1.79
C GLU A 158 -8.96 2.74 -2.95
N GLY A 159 -9.42 3.98 -3.18
CA GLY A 159 -10.36 4.28 -4.26
C GLY A 159 -9.80 3.96 -5.65
N PHE A 160 -8.55 4.35 -5.92
CA PHE A 160 -7.85 4.02 -7.16
C PHE A 160 -7.78 2.51 -7.40
N SER A 161 -7.40 1.75 -6.38
CA SER A 161 -7.24 0.30 -6.49
C SER A 161 -8.58 -0.44 -6.65
N GLU A 162 -9.65 0.07 -6.04
CA GLU A 162 -11.00 -0.49 -6.19
C GLU A 162 -11.49 -0.34 -7.63
N VAL A 163 -11.29 0.83 -8.25
CA VAL A 163 -11.59 1.03 -9.68
C VAL A 163 -10.79 0.05 -10.53
N LEU A 164 -9.48 -0.05 -10.30
CA LEU A 164 -8.63 -0.97 -11.06
C LEU A 164 -9.03 -2.43 -10.87
N PHE A 165 -9.49 -2.85 -9.69
CA PHE A 165 -9.98 -4.21 -9.47
C PHE A 165 -11.07 -4.59 -10.47
N HIS A 166 -12.00 -3.70 -10.75
CA HIS A 166 -13.09 -3.94 -11.71
C HIS A 166 -12.58 -3.90 -13.16
N GLU A 167 -11.76 -2.91 -13.52
CA GLU A 167 -11.23 -2.75 -14.88
C GLU A 167 -10.31 -3.90 -15.31
N LEU A 168 -9.43 -4.35 -14.42
CA LEU A 168 -8.39 -5.31 -14.74
C LEU A 168 -8.91 -6.74 -14.93
N LYS A 169 -10.08 -7.05 -14.37
CA LYS A 169 -10.72 -8.36 -14.54
C LYS A 169 -10.93 -8.72 -16.02
N ALA A 170 -11.29 -7.75 -16.84
CA ALA A 170 -11.53 -7.94 -18.28
C ALA A 170 -10.26 -8.34 -19.06
N ILE A 171 -9.09 -7.99 -18.55
CA ILE A 171 -7.79 -8.26 -19.18
C ILE A 171 -7.01 -9.40 -18.51
N GLY A 172 -7.62 -10.10 -17.53
CA GLY A 172 -7.01 -11.24 -16.84
C GLY A 172 -5.93 -10.86 -15.82
N VAL A 173 -5.90 -9.61 -15.36
CA VAL A 173 -4.97 -9.12 -14.32
C VAL A 173 -5.72 -8.99 -12.99
N LYS A 174 -5.10 -9.45 -11.92
CA LYS A 174 -5.64 -9.42 -10.57
C LYS A 174 -5.19 -8.16 -9.82
N MET A 175 -6.01 -7.71 -8.89
CA MET A 175 -5.71 -6.61 -7.98
C MET A 175 -6.07 -7.02 -6.55
N THR A 176 -5.18 -6.72 -5.60
CA THR A 176 -5.47 -6.82 -4.16
C THR A 176 -4.97 -5.58 -3.45
N ILE A 177 -5.82 -5.01 -2.62
CA ILE A 177 -5.47 -3.95 -1.67
C ILE A 177 -5.04 -4.64 -0.38
N VAL A 178 -3.80 -4.41 0.04
CA VAL A 178 -3.24 -4.97 1.26
C VAL A 178 -3.28 -3.89 2.34
N GLU A 179 -3.98 -4.15 3.43
CA GLU A 179 -4.28 -3.19 4.50
C GLU A 179 -3.59 -3.58 5.83
N PRO A 180 -2.28 -3.29 6.00
CA PRO A 180 -1.57 -3.61 7.24
C PRO A 180 -2.07 -2.77 8.41
N GLY A 181 -2.10 -3.38 9.60
CA GLY A 181 -2.08 -2.68 10.88
C GLY A 181 -0.66 -2.37 11.34
N GLY A 182 -0.41 -2.44 12.65
CA GLY A 182 0.93 -2.29 13.21
C GLY A 182 1.78 -3.55 13.02
N PHE A 183 2.86 -3.41 12.26
CA PHE A 183 3.88 -4.43 12.05
C PHE A 183 5.21 -3.96 12.60
N ARG A 184 5.96 -4.85 13.23
CA ARG A 184 7.25 -4.55 13.84
C ARG A 184 8.30 -4.26 12.77
N THR A 185 8.37 -2.98 12.39
CA THR A 185 9.23 -2.42 11.35
C THR A 185 9.70 -1.03 11.77
N ASP A 186 10.58 -0.41 10.98
CA ASP A 186 11.02 0.98 11.19
C ASP A 186 9.98 2.03 10.76
N TRP A 187 8.70 1.64 10.60
CA TRP A 187 7.73 2.57 10.03
C TRP A 187 7.48 3.79 10.92
N ALA A 188 7.27 3.59 12.22
CA ALA A 188 7.11 4.68 13.18
C ALA A 188 8.47 5.29 13.64
N GLY A 189 9.59 4.73 13.15
CA GLY A 189 10.96 5.24 13.33
C GLY A 189 11.45 5.96 12.08
N ALA A 190 12.38 5.35 11.37
CA ALA A 190 13.06 5.97 10.21
C ALA A 190 12.16 6.27 9.01
N SER A 191 10.92 5.74 8.94
CA SER A 191 9.95 6.04 7.88
C SER A 191 8.88 7.04 8.30
N MET A 192 8.98 7.62 9.49
CA MET A 192 8.08 8.66 9.98
C MET A 192 8.86 9.88 10.44
N THR A 193 8.43 11.05 10.00
CA THR A 193 8.91 12.33 10.49
C THR A 193 7.87 12.90 11.44
N PHE A 194 8.31 13.52 12.53
CA PHE A 194 7.44 14.23 13.48
C PHE A 194 7.62 15.72 13.29
N THR A 195 6.50 16.46 13.23
CA THR A 195 6.52 17.93 13.17
C THR A 195 6.89 18.56 14.51
N GLU A 196 7.25 19.83 14.51
CA GLU A 196 7.24 20.65 15.72
C GLU A 196 5.78 20.84 16.17
N SER A 197 5.56 20.80 17.50
CA SER A 197 4.21 20.79 18.07
C SER A 197 3.72 22.20 18.35
N MET A 198 2.50 22.50 17.95
CA MET A 198 1.75 23.69 18.39
C MET A 198 0.96 23.35 19.65
N LYS A 199 0.97 24.25 20.63
CA LYS A 199 0.29 24.05 21.95
C LYS A 199 -1.20 23.79 21.80
N GLU A 200 -1.83 24.43 20.82
CA GLU A 200 -3.25 24.35 20.53
C GLU A 200 -3.68 22.94 20.10
N TYR A 201 -2.80 22.19 19.42
CA TYR A 201 -3.07 20.82 18.94
C TYR A 201 -2.57 19.74 19.91
N GLU A 202 -1.80 20.11 20.93
CA GLU A 202 -1.24 19.14 21.89
C GLU A 202 -2.32 18.25 22.56
N PRO A 203 -3.48 18.79 23.01
CA PRO A 203 -4.52 17.94 23.61
C PRO A 203 -5.11 16.90 22.65
N ALA A 204 -5.14 17.20 21.37
CA ALA A 204 -5.72 16.32 20.36
C ALA A 204 -4.72 15.29 19.80
N ILE A 205 -3.46 15.68 19.60
CA ILE A 205 -2.44 14.91 18.87
C ILE A 205 -1.38 14.34 19.79
N GLY A 206 -1.03 15.04 20.86
CA GLY A 206 0.04 14.65 21.79
C GLY A 206 -0.06 13.21 22.27
N PRO A 207 -1.20 12.76 22.82
CA PRO A 207 -1.34 11.38 23.28
C PRO A 207 -1.10 10.32 22.21
N PHE A 208 -1.55 10.57 20.97
CA PHE A 208 -1.33 9.63 19.86
C PHE A 208 0.10 9.70 19.33
N ARG A 209 0.71 10.87 19.29
CA ARG A 209 2.12 11.06 18.93
C ARG A 209 3.04 10.33 19.91
N ASP A 210 2.80 10.45 21.21
CA ASP A 210 3.58 9.77 22.25
C ASP A 210 3.38 8.25 22.19
N PHE A 211 2.15 7.81 21.96
CA PHE A 211 1.87 6.40 21.68
C PHE A 211 2.71 5.92 20.49
N MET A 212 2.72 6.62 19.36
CA MET A 212 3.47 6.21 18.17
C MET A 212 4.98 6.13 18.42
N LYS A 213 5.55 7.10 19.14
CA LYS A 213 6.98 7.10 19.50
C LYS A 213 7.36 5.89 20.37
N ASN A 214 6.49 5.51 21.30
CA ASN A 214 6.73 4.43 22.26
C ASN A 214 6.29 3.04 21.74
N TYR A 215 5.52 2.99 20.65
CA TYR A 215 4.95 1.75 20.11
C TYR A 215 5.94 1.00 19.21
N THR A 216 6.92 1.71 18.64
CA THR A 216 7.93 1.13 17.75
C THR A 216 8.67 -0.03 18.41
N GLY A 217 8.67 -1.19 17.76
CA GLY A 217 9.29 -2.43 18.26
C GLY A 217 8.36 -3.32 19.10
N SER A 218 7.19 -2.81 19.52
CA SER A 218 6.17 -3.56 20.29
C SER A 218 4.94 -3.95 19.47
N GLU A 219 4.91 -3.61 18.17
CA GLU A 219 3.80 -3.93 17.28
C GLU A 219 3.56 -5.45 17.22
N PRO A 220 2.29 -5.89 17.20
CA PRO A 220 1.96 -7.32 17.23
C PRO A 220 2.18 -8.03 15.89
N GLY A 221 2.26 -7.29 14.80
CA GLY A 221 2.44 -7.84 13.47
C GLY A 221 3.88 -8.28 13.20
N ASP A 222 4.04 -9.49 12.69
CA ASP A 222 5.31 -10.06 12.25
C ASP A 222 5.49 -9.82 10.75
N PRO A 223 6.43 -8.94 10.31
CA PRO A 223 6.61 -8.61 8.90
C PRO A 223 7.07 -9.81 8.07
N VAL A 224 7.76 -10.79 8.66
CA VAL A 224 8.22 -12.00 7.94
C VAL A 224 7.03 -12.83 7.45
N LYS A 225 5.94 -12.87 8.22
CA LYS A 225 4.73 -13.61 7.85
C LYS A 225 3.99 -13.00 6.67
N VAL A 226 4.16 -11.70 6.41
CA VAL A 226 3.48 -11.00 5.31
C VAL A 226 3.88 -11.59 3.95
N ALA A 227 5.16 -11.88 3.72
CA ALA A 227 5.61 -12.52 2.49
C ALA A 227 4.88 -13.83 2.20
N GLY A 228 4.68 -14.67 3.22
CA GLY A 228 3.92 -15.93 3.09
C GLY A 228 2.46 -15.71 2.72
N VAL A 229 1.83 -14.67 3.26
CA VAL A 229 0.44 -14.30 2.92
C VAL A 229 0.35 -13.81 1.49
N LEU A 230 1.25 -12.89 1.06
CA LEU A 230 1.25 -12.38 -0.32
C LEU A 230 1.57 -13.50 -1.32
N PHE A 231 2.50 -14.38 -1.00
CA PHE A 231 2.77 -15.58 -1.78
C PHE A 231 1.51 -16.44 -1.96
N ALA A 232 0.79 -16.74 -0.87
CA ALA A 232 -0.41 -17.56 -0.91
C ALA A 232 -1.51 -16.93 -1.79
N ILE A 233 -1.84 -15.64 -1.58
CA ILE A 233 -2.87 -14.95 -2.39
C ILE A 233 -2.46 -14.80 -3.86
N SER A 234 -1.16 -14.70 -4.16
CA SER A 234 -0.70 -14.65 -5.54
C SER A 234 -1.08 -15.91 -6.34
N ARG A 235 -1.18 -17.05 -5.67
CA ARG A 235 -1.49 -18.36 -6.26
C ARG A 235 -2.99 -18.65 -6.38
N MET A 236 -3.85 -17.84 -5.73
CA MET A 236 -5.30 -18.00 -5.80
C MET A 236 -5.83 -17.64 -7.19
N THR A 237 -6.83 -18.39 -7.65
CA THR A 237 -7.58 -18.06 -8.87
C THR A 237 -8.33 -16.75 -8.68
N GLU A 238 -8.99 -16.61 -7.55
CA GLU A 238 -9.74 -15.42 -7.15
C GLU A 238 -9.22 -14.91 -5.80
N PRO A 239 -8.18 -14.05 -5.82
CA PRO A 239 -7.69 -13.43 -4.60
C PRO A 239 -8.67 -12.38 -4.08
N PRO A 240 -8.64 -12.06 -2.78
CA PRO A 240 -9.50 -11.03 -2.22
C PRO A 240 -9.17 -9.66 -2.83
N MET A 241 -10.20 -8.84 -3.05
CA MET A 241 -10.02 -7.43 -3.42
C MET A 241 -9.31 -6.65 -2.30
N ARG A 242 -9.67 -6.93 -1.04
CA ARG A 242 -9.05 -6.31 0.15
C ARG A 242 -8.63 -7.37 1.14
N LEU A 243 -7.43 -7.17 1.70
CA LEU A 243 -6.86 -8.06 2.70
C LEU A 243 -6.29 -7.27 3.87
N VAL A 244 -7.06 -7.24 4.95
CA VAL A 244 -6.61 -6.64 6.22
C VAL A 244 -5.62 -7.57 6.91
N LEU A 245 -4.47 -7.05 7.33
CA LEU A 245 -3.44 -7.82 8.01
C LEU A 245 -3.33 -7.43 9.49
N GLY A 246 -3.63 -8.39 10.36
CA GLY A 246 -3.52 -8.28 11.81
C GLY A 246 -4.87 -8.24 12.54
N LYS A 247 -4.89 -8.81 13.77
CA LYS A 247 -6.10 -8.91 14.59
C LYS A 247 -6.68 -7.55 14.97
N PHE A 248 -5.81 -6.64 15.45
CA PHE A 248 -6.20 -5.27 15.78
C PHE A 248 -6.70 -4.53 14.54
N ALA A 249 -6.01 -4.69 13.41
CA ALA A 249 -6.40 -4.09 12.14
C ALA A 249 -7.82 -4.49 11.72
N LYS A 250 -8.12 -5.79 11.78
CA LYS A 250 -9.47 -6.32 11.49
C LYS A 250 -10.54 -5.68 12.37
N GLN A 251 -10.28 -5.57 13.67
CA GLN A 251 -11.23 -4.97 14.62
C GLN A 251 -11.41 -3.47 14.33
N HIS A 252 -10.30 -2.75 14.10
CA HIS A 252 -10.34 -1.32 13.82
C HIS A 252 -11.13 -0.97 12.55
N VAL A 253 -10.95 -1.74 11.48
CA VAL A 253 -11.70 -1.58 10.22
C VAL A 253 -13.18 -1.90 10.44
N LYS A 254 -13.50 -2.98 11.15
CA LYS A 254 -14.89 -3.34 11.49
C LYS A 254 -15.61 -2.22 12.23
N GLU A 255 -14.99 -1.70 13.29
CA GLU A 255 -15.56 -0.58 14.07
C GLU A 255 -15.76 0.67 13.20
N GLY A 256 -14.82 0.96 12.27
CA GLY A 256 -14.97 2.08 11.33
C GLY A 256 -16.20 1.96 10.45
N TYR A 257 -16.49 0.76 9.94
CA TYR A 257 -17.71 0.51 9.15
C TYR A 257 -18.98 0.62 9.99
N GLU A 258 -18.97 0.05 11.20
CA GLU A 258 -20.12 0.13 12.10
C GLU A 258 -20.46 1.60 12.45
N MET A 259 -19.45 2.42 12.70
CA MET A 259 -19.63 3.86 12.93
C MET A 259 -20.19 4.58 11.69
N SER A 260 -19.66 4.29 10.50
CA SER A 260 -20.11 4.94 9.27
C SER A 260 -21.54 4.55 8.92
N LEU A 261 -21.94 3.29 9.13
CA LEU A 261 -23.31 2.83 8.95
C LEU A 261 -24.27 3.49 9.95
N ALA A 262 -23.88 3.59 11.23
CA ALA A 262 -24.68 4.26 12.24
C ALA A 262 -24.87 5.75 11.94
N GLU A 263 -23.85 6.42 11.40
CA GLU A 263 -23.96 7.82 11.00
C GLU A 263 -24.86 8.00 9.77
N LEU A 264 -24.75 7.12 8.77
CA LEU A 264 -25.64 7.11 7.59
C LEU A 264 -27.10 6.98 8.00
N GLU A 265 -27.41 6.03 8.91
CA GLU A 265 -28.77 5.80 9.41
C GLU A 265 -29.29 7.00 10.21
N ARG A 266 -28.44 7.58 11.04
CA ARG A 266 -28.80 8.76 11.85
C ARG A 266 -29.28 9.93 11.00
N TRP A 267 -28.75 10.10 9.82
CA TRP A 267 -29.05 11.22 8.92
C TRP A 267 -29.97 10.82 7.74
N SER A 268 -30.61 9.64 7.80
CA SER A 268 -31.42 9.08 6.72
C SER A 268 -32.48 10.04 6.21
N ASP A 269 -33.25 10.67 7.12
CA ASP A 269 -34.33 11.60 6.73
C ASP A 269 -33.79 12.81 5.93
N LEU A 270 -32.66 13.38 6.39
CA LEU A 270 -31.99 14.48 5.66
C LEU A 270 -31.44 14.01 4.32
N THR A 271 -30.89 12.82 4.25
CA THR A 271 -30.36 12.23 3.02
C THR A 271 -31.47 12.08 1.98
N LEU A 272 -32.58 11.47 2.38
CA LEU A 272 -33.72 11.21 1.49
C LEU A 272 -34.48 12.49 1.09
N SER A 273 -34.43 13.54 1.91
CA SER A 273 -35.11 14.81 1.60
C SER A 273 -34.53 15.56 0.38
N THR A 274 -33.43 15.08 -0.20
CA THR A 274 -32.81 15.64 -1.40
C THR A 274 -33.35 15.06 -2.70
N GLU A 275 -34.22 14.07 -2.65
CA GLU A 275 -34.83 13.44 -3.82
C GLU A 275 -36.11 14.17 -4.25
N PHE A 276 -36.48 14.07 -5.51
CA PHE A 276 -37.76 14.51 -5.99
C PHE A 276 -38.87 13.57 -5.47
N GLU A 277 -40.07 14.10 -5.19
CA GLU A 277 -41.20 13.31 -4.67
C GLU A 277 -41.64 12.17 -5.63
N ASP A 278 -41.38 12.33 -6.94
CA ASP A 278 -41.69 11.38 -8.01
C ASP A 278 -40.46 10.56 -8.47
N ALA A 279 -39.36 10.62 -7.73
CA ALA A 279 -38.14 9.90 -8.12
C ALA A 279 -38.30 8.39 -8.00
N GLU A 280 -38.10 7.66 -9.12
CA GLU A 280 -38.00 6.20 -9.10
C GLU A 280 -36.56 5.75 -8.83
N ALA A 281 -36.39 4.73 -7.99
CA ALA A 281 -35.09 4.14 -7.73
C ALA A 281 -34.57 3.44 -8.99
N HIS A 282 -33.50 3.98 -9.59
CA HIS A 282 -32.82 3.35 -10.70
C HIS A 282 -31.62 2.54 -10.19
N ALA A 283 -31.63 1.22 -10.45
CA ALA A 283 -30.46 0.39 -10.18
C ALA A 283 -29.33 0.70 -11.19
N LEU A 284 -28.13 0.94 -10.68
CA LEU A 284 -26.96 1.07 -11.56
C LEU A 284 -26.67 -0.26 -12.27
N PRO A 285 -26.22 -0.24 -13.54
CA PRO A 285 -25.79 -1.45 -14.24
C PRO A 285 -24.70 -2.18 -13.43
N LYS A 286 -24.82 -3.51 -13.33
CA LYS A 286 -23.84 -4.36 -12.64
C LYS A 286 -22.56 -4.52 -13.43
#